data_7148e9196c403894fa0476c0d15c0c62
#
_entry.id   7148e9196c403894fa0476c0d15c0c62
#
_cell.length_a   1.000
_cell.length_b   1.000
_cell.length_c   1.000
_cell.angle_alpha   90.00
_cell.angle_beta   90.00
_cell.angle_gamma   90.00
#
_symmetry.space_group_name_H-M   'P 1'
#
loop_
_entity.id
_entity.type
_entity.pdbx_description
1 polymer ?
#
loop_
_entity_poly.entity_id
_entity_poly.type
_entity_poly.pdbx_seq_one_letter_code
_entity_poly.pdbx_strand_id
1 'polypeptide(L)'
;MQISHGLRGGRTVVSVHNGATIVTHGRGGYVQRAYVTRGGRAYYSRTFYAGGVYHVGIYRGYGWGGHMYYGFYPGVWYHPGFYGWGWHPWGAPVAWGIGAWGWGGAPWWGFYGGWWNPYPVYAAPYYWLTDYLISQQLQAAYAARADANADAMAADAAASGDSGGGGGDAAPVASGPVALTPEVKEAIAQEVKAQLAAQQTQAADQGDAQAAPAAAAAPATASNTPPPALDPSQRTFVVDTGVTVVANGQECALSSGDVITRLTDTPDADNNVNASVSATKKGDCASGQTVAVKVDDLQEMYNHFAENITNGMGELAKKQGTGGMPAAPDTGTQPGAVPPPQPDTTAAAALQQQQQQADQTESQVKQEAASPGGGTQ
;
A
#
# COMPACT_ATOMS: atom_id res chain seq x y z
N MET A 1 -4.06 3.97 22.71
CA MET A 1 -4.30 4.62 21.41
C MET A 1 -3.10 5.48 21.09
N GLN A 2 -2.58 5.40 19.88
CA GLN A 2 -1.47 6.23 19.38
C GLN A 2 -2.02 7.05 18.22
N ILE A 3 -1.79 8.36 18.22
CA ILE A 3 -2.20 9.29 17.17
C ILE A 3 -0.92 9.89 16.59
N SER A 4 -0.76 9.85 15.29
CA SER A 4 0.33 10.48 14.56
C SER A 4 -0.23 11.37 13.45
N HIS A 5 0.42 12.50 13.22
CA HIS A 5 0.07 13.44 12.17
C HIS A 5 1.18 13.50 11.15
N GLY A 6 0.83 13.34 9.88
CA GLY A 6 1.74 13.60 8.78
C GLY A 6 1.85 15.09 8.50
N LEU A 7 2.98 15.51 7.94
CA LEU A 7 3.27 16.92 7.61
C LEU A 7 2.23 17.59 6.69
N ARG A 8 1.44 16.81 5.98
CA ARG A 8 0.39 17.28 5.05
C ARG A 8 -1.03 17.11 5.61
N GLY A 9 -1.17 17.00 6.95
CA GLY A 9 -2.47 16.91 7.63
C GLY A 9 -3.09 15.51 7.62
N GLY A 10 -2.41 14.49 7.09
CA GLY A 10 -2.86 13.10 7.23
C GLY A 10 -2.76 12.66 8.69
N ARG A 11 -3.84 12.08 9.23
CA ARG A 11 -3.87 11.52 10.59
C ARG A 11 -3.90 10.00 10.51
N THR A 12 -3.00 9.35 11.25
CA THR A 12 -3.03 7.91 11.48
C THR A 12 -3.30 7.64 12.94
N VAL A 13 -4.28 6.79 13.23
CA VAL A 13 -4.60 6.35 14.59
C VAL A 13 -4.48 4.85 14.68
N VAL A 14 -3.73 4.36 15.67
CA VAL A 14 -3.58 2.94 15.96
C VAL A 14 -4.05 2.66 17.38
N SER A 15 -4.92 1.69 17.55
CA SER A 15 -5.33 1.20 18.86
C SER A 15 -5.44 -0.32 18.89
N VAL A 16 -5.32 -0.90 20.09
CA VAL A 16 -5.58 -2.32 20.32
C VAL A 16 -6.76 -2.41 21.28
N HIS A 17 -7.81 -3.10 20.86
CA HIS A 17 -9.01 -3.29 21.66
C HIS A 17 -9.59 -4.69 21.45
N ASN A 18 -9.87 -5.41 22.54
CA ASN A 18 -10.47 -6.75 22.51
C ASN A 18 -9.77 -7.73 21.53
N GLY A 19 -8.44 -7.74 21.51
CA GLY A 19 -7.64 -8.61 20.64
C GLY A 19 -7.63 -8.21 19.15
N ALA A 20 -8.20 -7.05 18.81
CA ALA A 20 -8.12 -6.47 17.49
C ALA A 20 -7.15 -5.28 17.49
N THR A 21 -6.35 -5.15 16.44
CA THR A 21 -5.64 -3.92 16.11
C THR A 21 -6.50 -3.13 15.12
N ILE A 22 -6.81 -1.89 15.48
CA ILE A 22 -7.61 -0.99 14.65
C ILE A 22 -6.68 0.12 14.16
N VAL A 23 -6.63 0.31 12.85
CA VAL A 23 -5.80 1.34 12.21
C VAL A 23 -6.70 2.20 11.32
N THR A 24 -6.62 3.52 11.50
CA THR A 24 -7.31 4.48 10.62
C THR A 24 -6.30 5.40 9.95
N HIS A 25 -6.49 5.66 8.66
CA HIS A 25 -5.74 6.62 7.86
C HIS A 25 -6.74 7.51 7.14
N GLY A 26 -6.86 8.77 7.55
CA GLY A 26 -7.88 9.66 7.00
C GLY A 26 -9.29 9.06 7.10
N ARG A 27 -9.97 8.88 5.97
CA ARG A 27 -11.30 8.24 5.91
C ARG A 27 -11.28 6.72 5.81
N GLY A 28 -10.13 6.13 5.55
CA GLY A 28 -9.95 4.69 5.42
C GLY A 28 -9.37 4.04 6.68
N GLY A 29 -9.30 2.71 6.67
CA GLY A 29 -8.66 1.96 7.73
C GLY A 29 -8.99 0.50 7.70
N TYR A 30 -8.47 -0.23 8.66
CA TYR A 30 -8.74 -1.65 8.81
C TYR A 30 -8.82 -2.09 10.26
N VAL A 31 -9.51 -3.21 10.46
CA VAL A 31 -9.51 -3.96 11.72
C VAL A 31 -8.78 -5.28 11.47
N GLN A 32 -7.70 -5.53 12.21
CA GLN A 32 -6.90 -6.75 12.13
C GLN A 32 -7.15 -7.63 13.33
N ARG A 33 -7.38 -8.93 13.09
CA ARG A 33 -7.53 -9.95 14.13
C ARG A 33 -6.66 -11.15 13.85
N ALA A 34 -6.23 -11.82 14.93
CA ALA A 34 -5.66 -13.15 14.82
C ALA A 34 -6.71 -14.10 14.19
N TYR A 35 -6.28 -14.92 13.22
CA TYR A 35 -7.21 -15.76 12.45
C TYR A 35 -6.93 -17.25 12.65
N VAL A 36 -5.81 -17.75 12.15
CA VAL A 36 -5.46 -19.17 12.20
C VAL A 36 -3.95 -19.37 12.26
N THR A 37 -3.50 -20.43 12.92
CA THR A 37 -2.13 -20.94 12.81
C THR A 37 -2.14 -22.18 11.94
N ARG A 38 -1.25 -22.23 10.92
CA ARG A 38 -1.11 -23.38 10.04
C ARG A 38 0.37 -23.59 9.66
N GLY A 39 0.85 -24.82 9.72
CA GLY A 39 2.26 -25.13 9.50
C GLY A 39 3.21 -24.34 10.41
N GLY A 40 2.84 -24.09 11.66
CA GLY A 40 3.62 -23.29 12.62
C GLY A 40 3.66 -21.78 12.33
N ARG A 41 2.87 -21.30 11.37
CA ARG A 41 2.82 -19.89 10.96
C ARG A 41 1.48 -19.27 11.37
N ALA A 42 1.53 -18.10 12.01
CA ALA A 42 0.33 -17.35 12.40
C ALA A 42 -0.16 -16.48 11.24
N TYR A 43 -1.47 -16.53 11.01
CA TYR A 43 -2.15 -15.72 10.01
C TYR A 43 -3.21 -14.84 10.66
N TYR A 44 -3.40 -13.67 10.08
CA TYR A 44 -4.28 -12.61 10.55
C TYR A 44 -5.25 -12.24 9.43
N SER A 45 -6.45 -11.85 9.80
CA SER A 45 -7.41 -11.23 8.89
C SER A 45 -7.37 -9.72 9.07
N ARG A 46 -7.35 -8.97 7.97
CA ARG A 46 -7.60 -7.52 7.97
C ARG A 46 -8.90 -7.27 7.22
N THR A 47 -9.84 -6.62 7.88
CA THR A 47 -11.07 -6.14 7.26
C THR A 47 -10.94 -4.65 7.03
N PHE A 48 -10.88 -4.24 5.78
CA PHE A 48 -10.95 -2.86 5.34
C PHE A 48 -12.41 -2.47 5.11
N TYR A 49 -12.73 -1.23 5.40
CA TYR A 49 -14.03 -0.66 5.10
C TYR A 49 -13.86 0.69 4.43
N ALA A 50 -14.36 0.82 3.21
CA ALA A 50 -14.36 2.05 2.45
C ALA A 50 -15.60 2.12 1.53
N GLY A 51 -16.24 3.29 1.46
CA GLY A 51 -17.36 3.51 0.55
C GLY A 51 -18.55 2.54 0.73
N GLY A 52 -18.78 2.02 1.94
CA GLY A 52 -19.87 1.07 2.20
C GLY A 52 -19.52 -0.39 1.90
N VAL A 53 -18.31 -0.70 1.44
CA VAL A 53 -17.87 -2.03 1.03
C VAL A 53 -16.80 -2.56 1.98
N TYR A 54 -16.91 -3.84 2.34
CA TYR A 54 -15.87 -4.57 3.07
C TYR A 54 -14.94 -5.29 2.09
N HIS A 55 -13.63 -5.14 2.33
CA HIS A 55 -12.59 -5.92 1.68
C HIS A 55 -11.79 -6.67 2.74
N VAL A 56 -11.48 -7.94 2.51
CA VAL A 56 -10.77 -8.78 3.49
C VAL A 56 -9.49 -9.31 2.88
N GLY A 57 -8.37 -9.07 3.55
CA GLY A 57 -7.07 -9.64 3.25
C GLY A 57 -6.60 -10.62 4.32
N ILE A 58 -5.75 -11.56 3.91
CA ILE A 58 -5.01 -12.45 4.80
C ILE A 58 -3.58 -11.96 4.91
N TYR A 59 -3.03 -11.95 6.12
CA TYR A 59 -1.66 -11.51 6.38
C TYR A 59 -0.94 -12.55 7.24
N ARG A 60 0.28 -12.88 6.87
CA ARG A 60 1.15 -13.75 7.66
C ARG A 60 1.95 -12.91 8.65
N GLY A 61 2.01 -13.34 9.91
CA GLY A 61 2.84 -12.72 10.94
C GLY A 61 4.31 -13.10 10.84
N TYR A 62 5.19 -12.12 11.04
CA TYR A 62 6.64 -12.24 11.09
C TYR A 62 7.15 -11.56 12.36
N GLY A 63 7.58 -12.34 13.35
CA GLY A 63 8.23 -11.80 14.54
C GLY A 63 9.72 -11.66 14.28
N TRP A 64 10.26 -10.44 14.21
CA TRP A 64 11.66 -10.18 13.94
C TRP A 64 12.14 -8.92 14.66
N GLY A 65 13.35 -8.96 15.23
CA GLY A 65 13.93 -7.82 15.94
C GLY A 65 13.11 -7.31 17.14
N GLY A 66 12.26 -8.16 17.74
CA GLY A 66 11.35 -7.75 18.81
C GLY A 66 10.04 -7.10 18.33
N HIS A 67 9.85 -6.94 17.01
CA HIS A 67 8.67 -6.38 16.39
C HIS A 67 7.85 -7.46 15.68
N MET A 68 6.56 -7.16 15.47
CA MET A 68 5.64 -8.02 14.72
C MET A 68 5.25 -7.31 13.42
N TYR A 69 5.60 -7.91 12.30
CA TYR A 69 5.25 -7.45 10.97
C TYR A 69 4.20 -8.36 10.33
N TYR A 70 3.45 -7.85 9.38
CA TYR A 70 2.37 -8.56 8.74
C TYR A 70 2.53 -8.48 7.22
N GLY A 71 2.84 -9.61 6.59
CA GLY A 71 3.02 -9.69 5.14
C GLY A 71 1.75 -10.19 4.46
N PHE A 72 1.32 -9.53 3.40
CA PHE A 72 0.18 -9.96 2.59
C PHE A 72 0.34 -11.41 2.14
N TYR A 73 -0.74 -12.19 2.25
CA TYR A 73 -0.81 -13.58 1.84
C TYR A 73 -1.98 -13.77 0.87
N PRO A 74 -1.74 -14.17 -0.39
CA PRO A 74 -2.81 -14.42 -1.34
C PRO A 74 -3.74 -15.53 -0.85
N GLY A 75 -5.06 -15.26 -0.84
CA GLY A 75 -6.07 -16.28 -0.51
C GLY A 75 -6.25 -17.31 -1.64
N VAL A 76 -5.79 -16.95 -2.84
CA VAL A 76 -5.87 -17.76 -4.05
C VAL A 76 -4.53 -17.70 -4.77
N TRP A 77 -4.08 -18.82 -5.28
CA TRP A 77 -2.82 -18.94 -6.01
C TRP A 77 -3.09 -19.40 -7.44
N TYR A 78 -2.34 -18.87 -8.40
CA TYR A 78 -2.34 -19.40 -9.76
C TYR A 78 -1.41 -20.61 -9.86
N HIS A 79 -1.61 -21.39 -10.92
CA HIS A 79 -0.69 -22.46 -11.24
C HIS A 79 0.74 -21.91 -11.43
N PRO A 80 1.80 -22.62 -10.95
CA PRO A 80 3.19 -22.14 -11.07
C PRO A 80 3.60 -21.79 -12.51
N GLY A 81 3.06 -22.50 -13.51
CA GLY A 81 3.28 -22.21 -14.93
C GLY A 81 2.74 -20.84 -15.37
N PHE A 82 1.64 -20.37 -14.77
CA PHE A 82 1.10 -19.04 -15.08
C PHE A 82 1.97 -17.94 -14.48
N TYR A 83 2.47 -18.11 -13.26
CA TYR A 83 3.48 -17.18 -12.70
C TYR A 83 4.74 -17.16 -13.57
N GLY A 84 5.25 -18.34 -13.99
CA GLY A 84 6.37 -18.46 -14.90
C GLY A 84 6.14 -17.70 -16.21
N TRP A 85 4.97 -17.84 -16.82
CA TRP A 85 4.58 -17.07 -18.01
C TRP A 85 4.56 -15.55 -17.70
N GLY A 86 4.15 -15.15 -16.50
CA GLY A 86 4.08 -13.76 -16.07
C GLY A 86 5.42 -13.01 -16.11
N TRP A 87 6.54 -13.69 -15.91
CA TRP A 87 7.86 -13.07 -15.91
C TRP A 87 8.79 -13.50 -17.06
N HIS A 88 8.35 -14.43 -17.95
CA HIS A 88 9.08 -14.78 -19.14
C HIS A 88 8.72 -13.88 -20.34
N PRO A 89 9.71 -13.58 -21.23
CA PRO A 89 9.42 -12.83 -22.45
C PRO A 89 8.40 -13.53 -23.34
N TRP A 90 7.58 -12.76 -24.01
CA TRP A 90 6.72 -13.26 -25.08
C TRP A 90 7.51 -13.51 -26.37
N GLY A 91 6.99 -14.36 -27.27
CA GLY A 91 7.61 -14.64 -28.56
C GLY A 91 7.63 -13.43 -29.50
N ALA A 92 6.72 -12.48 -29.31
CA ALA A 92 6.69 -11.18 -29.99
C ALA A 92 6.15 -10.11 -29.04
N PRO A 93 6.65 -8.86 -29.12
CA PRO A 93 6.11 -7.76 -28.34
C PRO A 93 4.67 -7.43 -28.74
N VAL A 94 3.86 -7.05 -27.76
CA VAL A 94 2.44 -6.71 -27.92
C VAL A 94 2.23 -5.20 -27.80
N ALA A 95 1.60 -4.60 -28.78
CA ALA A 95 1.15 -3.22 -28.72
C ALA A 95 -0.15 -3.15 -27.90
N TRP A 96 -0.11 -2.43 -26.78
CA TRP A 96 -1.26 -2.26 -25.89
C TRP A 96 -1.37 -0.80 -25.49
N GLY A 97 -2.03 -0.02 -26.34
CA GLY A 97 -2.09 1.43 -26.16
C GLY A 97 -3.11 1.87 -25.11
N ILE A 98 -3.17 3.18 -24.87
CA ILE A 98 -4.05 3.83 -23.88
C ILE A 98 -5.53 3.46 -24.11
N GLY A 99 -5.96 3.29 -25.37
CA GLY A 99 -7.32 2.83 -25.69
C GLY A 99 -7.62 1.42 -25.21
N ALA A 100 -6.66 0.50 -25.31
CA ALA A 100 -6.79 -0.87 -24.79
C ALA A 100 -6.83 -0.92 -23.27
N TRP A 101 -6.17 0.04 -22.61
CA TRP A 101 -6.25 0.25 -21.17
C TRP A 101 -7.59 0.87 -20.73
N GLY A 102 -8.31 1.57 -21.61
CA GLY A 102 -9.51 2.32 -21.27
C GLY A 102 -9.25 3.63 -20.52
N TRP A 103 -8.02 4.14 -20.52
CA TRP A 103 -7.64 5.34 -19.75
C TRP A 103 -7.93 6.67 -20.44
N GLY A 104 -8.18 6.67 -21.75
CA GLY A 104 -8.25 7.87 -22.60
C GLY A 104 -9.28 8.93 -22.22
N GLY A 105 -10.22 8.64 -21.35
CA GLY A 105 -11.20 9.60 -20.83
C GLY A 105 -11.23 9.70 -19.31
N ALA A 106 -10.34 8.99 -18.62
CA ALA A 106 -10.34 8.94 -17.16
C ALA A 106 -9.76 10.23 -16.56
N PRO A 107 -10.43 10.88 -15.59
CA PRO A 107 -9.94 12.13 -14.97
C PRO A 107 -8.55 12.02 -14.37
N TRP A 108 -8.22 10.89 -13.74
CA TRP A 108 -6.90 10.63 -13.16
C TRP A 108 -5.79 10.61 -14.22
N TRP A 109 -6.11 10.09 -15.42
CA TRP A 109 -5.17 10.08 -16.55
C TRP A 109 -4.90 11.49 -17.05
N GLY A 110 -5.92 12.31 -17.21
CA GLY A 110 -5.76 13.73 -17.56
C GLY A 110 -4.88 14.49 -16.54
N PHE A 111 -4.94 14.10 -15.27
CA PHE A 111 -4.17 14.73 -14.21
C PHE A 111 -2.71 14.24 -14.13
N TYR A 112 -2.47 12.94 -14.31
CA TYR A 112 -1.14 12.32 -14.14
C TYR A 112 -0.47 11.89 -15.44
N GLY A 113 -1.10 12.00 -16.60
CA GLY A 113 -0.56 11.55 -17.87
C GLY A 113 0.74 12.24 -18.32
N GLY A 114 1.08 13.40 -17.73
CA GLY A 114 2.39 14.06 -17.91
C GLY A 114 3.50 13.53 -17.01
N TRP A 115 3.16 12.79 -15.95
CA TRP A 115 4.13 12.25 -15.01
C TRP A 115 4.64 10.86 -15.41
N TRP A 116 3.84 10.08 -16.12
CA TRP A 116 4.16 8.72 -16.49
C TRP A 116 3.59 8.40 -17.88
N ASN A 117 4.40 7.66 -18.68
CA ASN A 117 3.97 7.11 -19.97
C ASN A 117 4.03 5.57 -19.91
N PRO A 118 2.97 4.85 -20.31
CA PRO A 118 2.99 3.41 -20.44
C PRO A 118 4.03 2.97 -21.48
N TYR A 119 4.46 1.70 -21.40
CA TYR A 119 5.29 1.14 -22.44
C TYR A 119 4.54 1.15 -23.78
N PRO A 120 5.17 1.57 -24.89
CA PRO A 120 4.53 1.58 -26.20
C PRO A 120 4.25 0.16 -26.71
N VAL A 121 5.08 -0.79 -26.29
CA VAL A 121 4.95 -2.24 -26.55
C VAL A 121 5.41 -3.03 -25.33
N TYR A 122 4.83 -4.18 -25.13
CA TYR A 122 5.14 -5.05 -24.00
C TYR A 122 5.84 -6.31 -24.54
N ALA A 123 7.06 -6.54 -24.10
CA ALA A 123 7.85 -7.73 -24.47
C ALA A 123 7.61 -8.91 -23.53
N ALA A 124 6.98 -8.68 -22.38
CA ALA A 124 6.65 -9.68 -21.37
C ALA A 124 5.47 -9.21 -20.51
N PRO A 125 4.75 -10.13 -19.85
CA PRO A 125 3.63 -9.77 -18.96
C PRO A 125 4.04 -8.86 -17.81
N TYR A 126 5.23 -9.01 -17.23
CA TYR A 126 5.64 -8.19 -16.10
C TYR A 126 5.79 -6.69 -16.46
N TYR A 127 6.07 -6.32 -17.70
CA TYR A 127 6.01 -4.94 -18.15
C TYR A 127 4.58 -4.41 -18.19
N TRP A 128 3.64 -5.25 -18.63
CA TRP A 128 2.23 -4.90 -18.60
C TRP A 128 1.73 -4.74 -17.15
N LEU A 129 2.12 -5.65 -16.26
CA LEU A 129 1.83 -5.56 -14.82
C LEU A 129 2.43 -4.31 -14.19
N THR A 130 3.63 -3.89 -14.62
CA THR A 130 4.25 -2.64 -14.15
C THR A 130 3.35 -1.45 -14.44
N ASP A 131 2.86 -1.32 -15.67
CA ASP A 131 1.97 -0.23 -16.04
C ASP A 131 0.59 -0.37 -15.36
N TYR A 132 0.10 -1.57 -15.16
CA TYR A 132 -1.09 -1.82 -14.36
C TYR A 132 -0.91 -1.31 -12.93
N LEU A 133 0.16 -1.68 -12.24
CA LEU A 133 0.48 -1.26 -10.88
C LEU A 133 0.58 0.26 -10.75
N ILE A 134 1.35 0.89 -11.62
CA ILE A 134 1.48 2.36 -11.62
C ILE A 134 0.10 3.01 -11.81
N SER A 135 -0.72 2.48 -12.72
CA SER A 135 -2.06 3.02 -12.93
C SER A 135 -2.96 2.90 -11.70
N GLN A 136 -2.92 1.76 -10.99
CA GLN A 136 -3.69 1.56 -9.76
C GLN A 136 -3.27 2.56 -8.67
N GLN A 137 -1.95 2.77 -8.50
CA GLN A 137 -1.41 3.74 -7.55
C GLN A 137 -1.85 5.17 -7.89
N LEU A 138 -1.82 5.56 -9.17
CA LEU A 138 -2.24 6.89 -9.59
C LEU A 138 -3.75 7.10 -9.45
N GLN A 139 -4.54 6.07 -9.70
CA GLN A 139 -5.99 6.11 -9.45
C GLN A 139 -6.30 6.30 -7.96
N ALA A 140 -5.62 5.53 -7.10
CA ALA A 140 -5.77 5.67 -5.65
C ALA A 140 -5.34 7.06 -5.15
N ALA A 141 -4.20 7.57 -5.64
CA ALA A 141 -3.71 8.91 -5.32
C ALA A 141 -4.67 10.02 -5.78
N TYR A 142 -5.33 9.84 -6.93
CA TYR A 142 -6.33 10.78 -7.44
C TYR A 142 -7.60 10.76 -6.58
N ALA A 143 -8.07 9.58 -6.20
CA ALA A 143 -9.23 9.42 -5.30
C ALA A 143 -8.97 10.05 -3.93
N ALA A 144 -7.81 9.74 -3.31
CA ALA A 144 -7.43 10.32 -2.02
C ALA A 144 -7.36 11.86 -2.04
N ARG A 145 -6.91 12.44 -3.17
CA ARG A 145 -6.92 13.89 -3.36
C ARG A 145 -8.35 14.46 -3.44
N ALA A 146 -9.25 13.78 -4.13
CA ALA A 146 -10.65 14.20 -4.23
C ALA A 146 -11.31 14.20 -2.85
N ASP A 147 -11.05 13.17 -2.04
CA ASP A 147 -11.53 13.07 -0.68
C ASP A 147 -10.98 14.19 0.22
N ALA A 148 -9.67 14.47 0.14
CA ALA A 148 -9.05 15.55 0.90
C ALA A 148 -9.62 16.94 0.55
N ASN A 149 -9.91 17.18 -0.72
CA ASN A 149 -10.55 18.42 -1.15
C ASN A 149 -12.00 18.52 -0.63
N ALA A 150 -12.76 17.42 -0.64
CA ALA A 150 -14.10 17.37 -0.08
C ALA A 150 -14.10 17.62 1.44
N ASP A 151 -13.11 17.09 2.16
CA ASP A 151 -12.94 17.32 3.60
C ASP A 151 -12.62 18.79 3.92
N ALA A 152 -11.73 19.41 3.12
CA ALA A 152 -11.40 20.82 3.27
C ALA A 152 -12.64 21.71 3.04
N MET A 153 -13.44 21.43 2.01
CA MET A 153 -14.69 22.15 1.75
C MET A 153 -15.73 21.96 2.87
N ALA A 154 -15.83 20.75 3.42
CA ALA A 154 -16.73 20.47 4.53
C ALA A 154 -16.30 21.18 5.83
N ALA A 155 -14.99 21.27 6.09
CA ALA A 155 -14.43 22.00 7.21
C ALA A 155 -14.66 23.50 7.08
N ASP A 156 -14.47 24.09 5.89
CA ASP A 156 -14.76 25.48 5.60
C ASP A 156 -16.26 25.80 5.73
N ALA A 157 -17.14 24.93 5.28
CA ALA A 157 -18.57 25.07 5.46
C ALA A 157 -18.99 25.01 6.93
N ALA A 158 -18.35 24.15 7.72
CA ALA A 158 -18.59 24.06 9.17
C ALA A 158 -18.04 25.27 9.94
N ALA A 159 -16.92 25.86 9.47
CA ALA A 159 -16.33 27.06 10.05
C ALA A 159 -17.04 28.36 9.64
N SER A 160 -17.68 28.38 8.47
CA SER A 160 -18.35 29.52 7.86
C SER A 160 -19.85 29.61 8.21
N GLY A 161 -20.26 29.14 9.39
CA GLY A 161 -21.61 29.35 9.93
C GLY A 161 -22.01 30.82 10.09
N ASP A 162 -21.18 31.79 9.69
CA ASP A 162 -21.52 33.19 9.50
C ASP A 162 -20.60 33.88 8.48
N SER A 163 -21.21 34.56 7.47
CA SER A 163 -20.67 35.50 6.49
C SER A 163 -20.10 34.93 5.16
N GLY A 164 -20.77 35.37 4.11
CA GLY A 164 -20.53 35.08 2.74
C GLY A 164 -19.23 35.62 2.12
N GLY A 165 -18.83 34.96 1.06
CA GLY A 165 -18.13 35.51 -0.09
C GLY A 165 -16.62 35.59 0.01
N GLY A 166 -15.95 34.71 -0.70
CA GLY A 166 -14.51 34.85 -0.96
C GLY A 166 -14.02 33.77 -1.92
N GLY A 167 -13.67 34.19 -3.14
CA GLY A 167 -13.17 33.31 -4.20
C GLY A 167 -11.97 32.50 -3.76
N GLY A 168 -12.02 31.19 -4.08
CA GLY A 168 -10.91 30.29 -3.84
C GLY A 168 -9.71 30.61 -4.73
N ASP A 169 -8.68 31.17 -4.14
CA ASP A 169 -7.36 31.18 -4.74
C ASP A 169 -6.89 29.72 -4.89
N ALA A 170 -6.70 29.29 -6.11
CA ALA A 170 -6.02 28.05 -6.41
C ALA A 170 -4.65 28.09 -5.75
N ALA A 171 -4.36 27.15 -4.86
CA ALA A 171 -3.04 27.01 -4.26
C ALA A 171 -1.95 27.00 -5.35
N PRO A 172 -0.79 27.66 -5.12
CA PRO A 172 0.25 27.74 -6.12
C PRO A 172 0.64 26.34 -6.55
N VAL A 173 0.58 26.06 -7.84
CA VAL A 173 1.08 24.84 -8.48
C VAL A 173 2.56 24.75 -8.15
N ALA A 174 2.91 23.90 -7.20
CA ALA A 174 4.28 23.49 -7.01
C ALA A 174 4.85 23.05 -8.35
N SER A 175 6.12 23.33 -8.59
CA SER A 175 6.90 22.91 -9.75
C SER A 175 6.42 21.57 -10.27
N GLY A 176 6.10 21.47 -11.59
CA GLY A 176 5.44 20.33 -12.19
C GLY A 176 6.11 19.01 -11.81
N PRO A 177 5.35 17.91 -11.75
CA PRO A 177 5.87 16.62 -11.31
C PRO A 177 7.07 16.21 -12.18
N VAL A 178 8.15 15.77 -11.53
CA VAL A 178 9.29 15.18 -12.25
C VAL A 178 8.79 13.87 -12.85
N ALA A 179 8.79 13.75 -14.17
CA ALA A 179 8.32 12.56 -14.87
C ALA A 179 9.05 11.30 -14.36
N LEU A 180 8.31 10.19 -14.22
CA LEU A 180 8.90 8.89 -13.90
C LEU A 180 9.88 8.49 -14.99
N THR A 181 11.17 8.40 -14.63
CA THR A 181 12.20 8.10 -15.64
C THR A 181 12.12 6.64 -16.09
N PRO A 182 12.61 6.32 -17.31
CA PRO A 182 12.68 4.94 -17.78
C PRO A 182 13.43 4.00 -16.83
N GLU A 183 14.49 4.49 -16.19
CA GLU A 183 15.31 3.71 -15.25
C GLU A 183 14.52 3.35 -13.98
N VAL A 184 13.76 4.28 -13.42
CA VAL A 184 12.89 4.02 -12.26
C VAL A 184 11.76 3.06 -12.64
N LYS A 185 11.18 3.23 -13.83
CA LYS A 185 10.15 2.33 -14.34
C LYS A 185 10.69 0.91 -14.53
N GLU A 186 11.91 0.78 -15.05
CA GLU A 186 12.58 -0.53 -15.17
C GLU A 186 12.86 -1.15 -13.80
N ALA A 187 13.27 -0.37 -12.80
CA ALA A 187 13.45 -0.85 -11.44
C ALA A 187 12.14 -1.42 -10.85
N ILE A 188 11.00 -0.76 -11.08
CA ILE A 188 9.69 -1.29 -10.70
C ILE A 188 9.39 -2.58 -11.48
N ALA A 189 9.70 -2.65 -12.76
CA ALA A 189 9.49 -3.85 -13.58
C ALA A 189 10.31 -5.06 -13.08
N GLN A 190 11.55 -4.85 -12.67
CA GLN A 190 12.36 -5.89 -12.06
C GLN A 190 11.81 -6.33 -10.70
N GLU A 191 11.25 -5.41 -9.91
CA GLU A 191 10.57 -5.75 -8.65
C GLU A 191 9.32 -6.60 -8.91
N VAL A 192 8.49 -6.24 -9.90
CA VAL A 192 7.33 -7.06 -10.34
C VAL A 192 7.79 -8.47 -10.71
N LYS A 193 8.86 -8.58 -11.49
CA LYS A 193 9.43 -9.88 -11.90
C LYS A 193 9.90 -10.70 -10.70
N ALA A 194 10.61 -10.08 -9.76
CA ALA A 194 11.08 -10.75 -8.54
C ALA A 194 9.90 -11.25 -7.69
N GLN A 195 8.88 -10.43 -7.55
CA GLN A 195 7.68 -10.78 -6.79
C GLN A 195 6.89 -11.93 -7.43
N LEU A 196 6.76 -11.96 -8.77
CA LEU A 196 6.13 -13.08 -9.48
C LEU A 196 6.90 -14.39 -9.28
N ALA A 197 8.24 -14.35 -9.30
CA ALA A 197 9.07 -15.51 -9.03
C ALA A 197 8.92 -16.00 -7.58
N ALA A 198 8.85 -15.09 -6.62
CA ALA A 198 8.59 -15.41 -5.22
C ALA A 198 7.20 -16.04 -5.03
N GLN A 199 6.17 -15.49 -5.66
CA GLN A 199 4.82 -16.05 -5.63
C GLN A 199 4.74 -17.43 -6.29
N GLN A 200 5.47 -17.66 -7.38
CA GLN A 200 5.58 -18.97 -8.02
C GLN A 200 6.13 -20.03 -7.05
N THR A 201 7.20 -19.71 -6.33
CA THR A 201 7.79 -20.59 -5.33
C THR A 201 6.81 -20.86 -4.18
N GLN A 202 6.16 -19.80 -3.67
CA GLN A 202 5.16 -19.93 -2.62
C GLN A 202 3.94 -20.75 -3.07
N ALA A 203 3.49 -20.60 -4.31
CA ALA A 203 2.39 -21.38 -4.87
C ALA A 203 2.73 -22.89 -4.95
N ALA A 204 3.97 -23.23 -5.28
CA ALA A 204 4.43 -24.61 -5.29
C ALA A 204 4.42 -25.25 -3.89
N ASP A 205 4.71 -24.45 -2.84
CA ASP A 205 4.76 -24.92 -1.45
C ASP A 205 3.36 -25.03 -0.78
N GLN A 206 2.26 -24.66 -1.46
CA GLN A 206 0.92 -24.66 -0.85
C GLN A 206 0.44 -26.08 -0.48
N GLY A 207 0.81 -27.09 -1.25
CA GLY A 207 0.40 -28.48 -0.99
C GLY A 207 0.80 -28.97 0.40
N ASP A 208 2.04 -28.73 0.79
CA ASP A 208 2.56 -29.14 2.11
C ASP A 208 1.91 -28.32 3.24
N ALA A 209 1.67 -27.03 3.02
CA ALA A 209 1.00 -26.18 3.98
C ALA A 209 -0.48 -26.55 4.18
N GLN A 210 -1.18 -26.99 3.13
CA GLN A 210 -2.56 -27.46 3.21
C GLN A 210 -2.71 -28.76 4.02
N ALA A 211 -1.73 -29.65 3.97
CA ALA A 211 -1.72 -30.91 4.73
C ALA A 211 -1.52 -30.67 6.24
N ALA A 212 -0.99 -29.53 6.65
CA ALA A 212 -0.77 -29.21 8.05
C ALA A 212 -2.10 -28.94 8.80
N PRO A 213 -2.28 -29.40 10.05
CA PRO A 213 -3.48 -29.14 10.82
C PRO A 213 -3.63 -27.62 11.07
N ALA A 214 -4.88 -27.14 10.98
CA ALA A 214 -5.22 -25.79 11.39
C ALA A 214 -5.42 -25.76 12.92
N ALA A 215 -4.89 -24.73 13.58
CA ALA A 215 -5.10 -24.45 14.99
C ALA A 215 -5.63 -23.04 15.17
N ALA A 216 -6.23 -22.76 16.34
CA ALA A 216 -6.58 -21.37 16.69
C ALA A 216 -5.30 -20.50 16.64
N ALA A 217 -5.45 -19.25 16.17
CA ALA A 217 -4.32 -18.36 16.07
C ALA A 217 -3.73 -18.10 17.46
N ALA A 218 -2.49 -18.55 17.66
CA ALA A 218 -1.65 -18.14 18.78
C ALA A 218 -0.89 -16.86 18.36
N PRO A 219 -0.50 -16.01 19.32
CA PRO A 219 0.45 -14.93 19.02
C PRO A 219 1.66 -15.50 18.29
N ALA A 220 2.06 -14.89 17.20
CA ALA A 220 3.25 -15.34 16.49
C ALA A 220 4.44 -15.27 17.45
N THR A 221 5.06 -16.42 17.70
CA THR A 221 6.34 -16.45 18.39
C THR A 221 7.39 -15.83 17.47
N ALA A 222 8.34 -15.11 18.06
CA ALA A 222 9.43 -14.50 17.32
C ALA A 222 10.08 -15.54 16.39
N SER A 223 9.80 -15.46 15.11
CA SER A 223 10.55 -16.17 14.09
C SER A 223 11.75 -15.28 13.74
N ASN A 224 12.96 -15.82 13.68
CA ASN A 224 14.12 -15.04 13.22
C ASN A 224 14.10 -14.79 11.69
N THR A 225 12.94 -14.87 11.07
CA THR A 225 12.75 -14.63 9.64
C THR A 225 12.41 -13.15 9.46
N PRO A 226 13.23 -12.39 8.75
CA PRO A 226 12.92 -10.99 8.49
C PRO A 226 11.62 -10.86 7.69
N PRO A 227 10.89 -9.74 7.85
CA PRO A 227 9.70 -9.48 7.07
C PRO A 227 10.05 -9.33 5.58
N PRO A 228 9.10 -9.61 4.66
CA PRO A 228 9.35 -9.55 3.22
C PRO A 228 9.94 -8.22 2.74
N ALA A 229 9.56 -7.10 3.32
CA ALA A 229 10.12 -5.79 2.98
C ALA A 229 11.63 -5.65 3.25
N LEU A 230 12.22 -6.54 4.05
CA LEU A 230 13.66 -6.59 4.29
C LEU A 230 14.38 -7.66 3.46
N ASP A 231 13.68 -8.40 2.59
CA ASP A 231 14.32 -9.36 1.68
C ASP A 231 15.31 -8.60 0.78
N PRO A 232 16.58 -9.05 0.67
CA PRO A 232 17.60 -8.39 -0.16
C PRO A 232 17.23 -8.30 -1.64
N SER A 233 16.37 -9.15 -2.15
CA SER A 233 15.87 -9.11 -3.53
C SER A 233 14.77 -8.07 -3.76
N GLN A 234 14.20 -7.50 -2.70
CA GLN A 234 13.09 -6.55 -2.70
C GLN A 234 13.59 -5.17 -2.30
N ARG A 235 13.93 -4.32 -3.27
CA ARG A 235 14.55 -3.02 -2.98
C ARG A 235 13.75 -1.83 -3.42
N THR A 236 12.89 -1.99 -4.41
CA THR A 236 12.09 -0.89 -4.96
C THR A 236 10.69 -0.91 -4.40
N PHE A 237 10.29 0.19 -3.77
CA PHE A 237 8.97 0.34 -3.14
C PHE A 237 8.23 1.51 -3.77
N VAL A 238 6.96 1.31 -4.02
CA VAL A 238 6.03 2.38 -4.44
C VAL A 238 5.20 2.75 -3.23
N VAL A 239 5.23 4.03 -2.89
CA VAL A 239 4.47 4.57 -1.74
C VAL A 239 2.98 4.46 -2.05
N ASP A 240 2.23 3.79 -1.22
CA ASP A 240 0.78 3.63 -1.35
C ASP A 240 0.00 4.73 -0.63
N THR A 241 0.39 5.03 0.59
CA THR A 241 -0.18 6.08 1.43
C THR A 241 0.90 7.09 1.77
N GLY A 242 0.53 8.36 1.88
CA GLY A 242 1.50 9.41 2.24
C GLY A 242 2.13 9.14 3.60
N VAL A 243 3.47 9.11 3.64
CA VAL A 243 4.26 8.91 4.86
C VAL A 243 5.21 10.08 5.09
N THR A 244 5.40 10.44 6.36
CA THR A 244 6.43 11.39 6.75
C THR A 244 7.71 10.65 7.08
N VAL A 245 8.82 11.06 6.46
CA VAL A 245 10.13 10.46 6.62
C VAL A 245 11.15 11.53 7.02
N VAL A 246 12.30 11.11 7.53
CA VAL A 246 13.37 12.04 7.94
C VAL A 246 14.51 12.00 6.92
N ALA A 247 14.89 13.16 6.45
CA ALA A 247 16.02 13.38 5.54
C ALA A 247 16.95 14.43 6.13
N ASN A 248 18.22 14.09 6.38
CA ASN A 248 19.22 15.01 6.95
C ASN A 248 18.73 15.71 8.26
N GLY A 249 17.99 15.00 9.10
CA GLY A 249 17.43 15.54 10.34
C GLY A 249 16.21 16.45 10.17
N GLN A 250 15.68 16.58 8.97
CA GLN A 250 14.46 17.31 8.66
C GLN A 250 13.37 16.36 8.14
N GLU A 251 12.14 16.61 8.52
CA GLU A 251 11.01 15.85 8.03
C GLU A 251 10.62 16.30 6.62
N CYS A 252 10.30 15.33 5.76
CA CYS A 252 9.66 15.56 4.47
C CYS A 252 8.58 14.50 4.22
N ALA A 253 7.64 14.76 3.33
CA ALA A 253 6.55 13.85 3.04
C ALA A 253 6.76 13.15 1.68
N LEU A 254 6.67 11.82 1.70
CA LEU A 254 6.45 11.02 0.51
C LEU A 254 4.95 10.91 0.26
N SER A 255 4.54 10.94 -0.99
CA SER A 255 3.14 10.86 -1.41
C SER A 255 2.86 9.56 -2.18
N SER A 256 1.60 9.09 -2.15
CA SER A 256 1.19 7.90 -2.91
C SER A 256 1.67 7.97 -4.36
N GLY A 257 2.35 6.92 -4.83
CA GLY A 257 2.98 6.78 -6.14
C GLY A 257 4.40 7.34 -6.25
N ASP A 258 4.97 7.94 -5.20
CA ASP A 258 6.41 8.19 -5.14
C ASP A 258 7.16 6.85 -5.07
N VAL A 259 8.39 6.81 -5.53
CA VAL A 259 9.19 5.58 -5.59
C VAL A 259 10.45 5.76 -4.78
N ILE A 260 10.73 4.79 -3.92
CA ILE A 260 11.96 4.75 -3.12
C ILE A 260 12.71 3.45 -3.36
N THR A 261 14.03 3.48 -3.21
CA THR A 261 14.91 2.31 -3.29
C THR A 261 15.62 2.13 -1.96
N ARG A 262 15.40 1.01 -1.28
CA ARG A 262 16.03 0.66 -0.02
C ARG A 262 17.54 0.48 -0.20
N LEU A 263 18.35 1.13 0.65
CA LEU A 263 19.80 1.12 0.61
C LEU A 263 20.40 0.18 1.67
N THR A 264 19.79 0.10 2.86
CA THR A 264 20.29 -0.74 3.95
C THR A 264 19.35 -1.93 4.21
N ASP A 265 19.93 -3.08 4.55
CA ASP A 265 19.16 -4.33 4.82
C ASP A 265 18.89 -4.52 6.31
N THR A 266 19.66 -3.82 7.15
CA THR A 266 19.53 -3.89 8.61
C THR A 266 18.98 -2.57 9.13
N PRO A 267 17.87 -2.61 9.89
CA PRO A 267 17.33 -1.42 10.54
C PRO A 267 18.27 -0.87 11.62
N ASP A 268 18.12 0.42 11.88
CA ASP A 268 18.75 1.10 13.03
C ASP A 268 17.99 0.80 14.35
N ALA A 269 18.42 1.46 15.44
CA ALA A 269 17.82 1.29 16.76
C ALA A 269 16.36 1.78 16.84
N ASP A 270 15.96 2.68 15.96
CA ASP A 270 14.61 3.23 15.88
C ASP A 270 13.74 2.48 14.86
N ASN A 271 14.22 1.33 14.35
CA ASN A 271 13.55 0.49 13.38
C ASN A 271 13.37 1.17 12.00
N ASN A 272 14.31 2.03 11.60
CA ASN A 272 14.32 2.64 10.28
C ASN A 272 15.40 1.98 9.41
N VAL A 273 15.18 2.01 8.10
CA VAL A 273 16.18 1.72 7.07
C VAL A 273 16.37 2.95 6.20
N ASN A 274 17.57 3.09 5.64
CA ASN A 274 17.83 4.14 4.68
C ASN A 274 17.29 3.74 3.30
N ALA A 275 16.63 4.68 2.64
CA ALA A 275 16.16 4.57 1.27
C ALA A 275 16.51 5.83 0.47
N SER A 276 16.73 5.69 -0.82
CA SER A 276 16.87 6.82 -1.76
C SER A 276 15.51 7.10 -2.39
N VAL A 277 15.12 8.37 -2.47
CA VAL A 277 13.93 8.80 -3.24
C VAL A 277 14.26 8.72 -4.72
N SER A 278 13.71 7.71 -5.41
CA SER A 278 14.00 7.45 -6.83
C SER A 278 13.13 8.28 -7.76
N ALA A 279 11.86 8.52 -7.38
CA ALA A 279 10.95 9.43 -8.08
C ALA A 279 9.94 10.04 -7.12
N THR A 280 9.56 11.29 -7.34
CA THR A 280 8.57 12.01 -6.54
C THR A 280 7.68 12.88 -7.41
N LYS A 281 6.37 12.89 -7.13
CA LYS A 281 5.38 13.71 -7.85
C LYS A 281 5.29 15.13 -7.31
N LYS A 282 5.56 15.32 -6.03
CA LYS A 282 5.36 16.62 -5.35
C LYS A 282 6.66 17.29 -4.93
N GLY A 283 7.79 16.57 -4.94
CA GLY A 283 9.11 17.10 -4.66
C GLY A 283 9.33 17.58 -3.22
N ASP A 284 8.51 17.14 -2.25
CA ASP A 284 8.68 17.49 -0.84
C ASP A 284 9.94 16.82 -0.28
N CYS A 285 10.07 15.48 -0.49
CA CYS A 285 11.36 14.82 -0.44
C CYS A 285 11.97 14.86 -1.84
N ALA A 286 13.16 15.45 -1.99
CA ALA A 286 13.78 15.61 -3.30
C ALA A 286 14.23 14.26 -3.88
N SER A 287 14.14 14.10 -5.22
CA SER A 287 14.70 12.94 -5.91
C SER A 287 16.21 12.86 -5.67
N GLY A 288 16.72 11.64 -5.43
CA GLY A 288 18.11 11.38 -5.04
C GLY A 288 18.40 11.56 -3.55
N GLN A 289 17.49 12.12 -2.78
CA GLN A 289 17.67 12.33 -1.34
C GLN A 289 17.58 10.99 -0.59
N THR A 290 18.45 10.79 0.39
CA THR A 290 18.37 9.66 1.33
C THR A 290 17.43 10.01 2.47
N VAL A 291 16.50 9.11 2.75
CA VAL A 291 15.47 9.22 3.79
C VAL A 291 15.53 8.02 4.73
N ALA A 292 15.23 8.24 6.00
CA ALA A 292 15.01 7.17 6.97
C ALA A 292 13.53 6.78 6.95
N VAL A 293 13.24 5.51 6.65
CA VAL A 293 11.88 4.97 6.51
C VAL A 293 11.68 3.86 7.53
N LYS A 294 10.58 3.86 8.25
CA LYS A 294 10.24 2.77 9.18
C LYS A 294 10.00 1.47 8.43
N VAL A 295 10.47 0.37 9.02
CA VAL A 295 10.25 -0.98 8.44
C VAL A 295 8.76 -1.31 8.34
N ASP A 296 7.94 -0.81 9.27
CA ASP A 296 6.48 -0.98 9.22
C ASP A 296 5.88 -0.33 7.96
N ASP A 297 6.30 0.89 7.64
CA ASP A 297 5.83 1.61 6.44
C ASP A 297 6.28 0.89 5.16
N LEU A 298 7.53 0.41 5.12
CA LEU A 298 8.02 -0.40 4.00
C LEU A 298 7.25 -1.71 3.84
N GLN A 299 6.88 -2.35 4.97
CA GLN A 299 6.11 -3.58 4.93
C GLN A 299 4.69 -3.34 4.40
N GLU A 300 4.07 -2.20 4.73
CA GLU A 300 2.77 -1.85 4.16
C GLU A 300 2.87 -1.52 2.65
N MET A 301 3.92 -0.81 2.22
CA MET A 301 4.19 -0.61 0.78
C MET A 301 4.36 -1.94 0.04
N TYR A 302 5.12 -2.87 0.63
CA TYR A 302 5.27 -4.23 0.10
C TYR A 302 3.93 -4.96 0.00
N ASN A 303 3.12 -4.91 1.06
CA ASN A 303 1.81 -5.55 1.11
C ASN A 303 0.91 -5.08 -0.03
N HIS A 304 0.81 -3.77 -0.18
CA HIS A 304 -0.01 -3.15 -1.23
C HIS A 304 0.50 -3.50 -2.64
N PHE A 305 1.83 -3.52 -2.81
CA PHE A 305 2.45 -3.93 -4.06
C PHE A 305 2.12 -5.40 -4.40
N ALA A 306 2.27 -6.32 -3.44
CA ALA A 306 1.97 -7.74 -3.59
C ALA A 306 0.49 -8.02 -3.87
N GLU A 307 -0.41 -7.29 -3.21
CA GLU A 307 -1.86 -7.35 -3.46
C GLU A 307 -2.20 -6.89 -4.89
N ASN A 308 -1.63 -5.77 -5.32
CA ASN A 308 -1.83 -5.25 -6.68
C ASN A 308 -1.27 -6.18 -7.75
N ILE A 309 -0.15 -6.87 -7.51
CA ILE A 309 0.34 -7.93 -8.42
C ILE A 309 -0.68 -9.06 -8.50
N THR A 310 -1.21 -9.53 -7.37
CA THR A 310 -2.22 -10.59 -7.36
C THR A 310 -3.46 -10.20 -8.15
N ASN A 311 -3.95 -8.97 -7.97
CA ASN A 311 -5.06 -8.41 -8.72
C ASN A 311 -4.73 -8.28 -10.22
N GLY A 312 -3.52 -7.80 -10.54
CA GLY A 312 -3.02 -7.68 -11.91
C GLY A 312 -2.89 -9.02 -12.63
N MET A 313 -2.45 -10.07 -11.93
CA MET A 313 -2.46 -11.44 -12.46
C MET A 313 -3.88 -11.91 -12.78
N GLY A 314 -4.87 -11.54 -11.96
CA GLY A 314 -6.28 -11.78 -12.25
C GLY A 314 -6.76 -11.10 -13.52
N GLU A 315 -6.34 -9.85 -13.75
CA GLU A 315 -6.66 -9.12 -14.99
C GLU A 315 -5.93 -9.71 -16.20
N LEU A 316 -4.68 -10.11 -16.07
CA LEU A 316 -3.94 -10.83 -17.12
C LEU A 316 -4.62 -12.15 -17.50
N ALA A 317 -5.09 -12.91 -16.50
CA ALA A 317 -5.81 -14.17 -16.74
C ALA A 317 -7.10 -13.96 -17.55
N LYS A 318 -7.78 -12.83 -17.36
CA LYS A 318 -8.98 -12.45 -18.15
C LYS A 318 -8.65 -11.98 -19.57
N LYS A 319 -7.49 -11.34 -19.75
CA LYS A 319 -7.11 -10.64 -21.00
C LYS A 319 -6.21 -11.48 -21.92
N GLN A 320 -5.59 -12.56 -21.43
CA GLN A 320 -4.75 -13.42 -22.23
C GLN A 320 -5.51 -13.97 -23.46
N GLY A 321 -4.81 -14.13 -24.59
CA GLY A 321 -5.42 -14.56 -25.84
C GLY A 321 -6.30 -13.51 -26.53
N THR A 322 -6.43 -12.28 -25.98
CA THR A 322 -7.21 -11.18 -26.57
C THR A 322 -6.34 -9.96 -26.83
N GLY A 323 -6.77 -9.07 -27.75
CA GLY A 323 -6.08 -7.80 -28.01
C GLY A 323 -4.63 -7.92 -28.47
N GLY A 324 -4.23 -9.08 -29.01
CA GLY A 324 -2.84 -9.39 -29.39
C GLY A 324 -1.98 -9.95 -28.24
N MET A 325 -2.52 -10.05 -27.04
CA MET A 325 -1.81 -10.68 -25.91
C MET A 325 -1.73 -12.20 -26.11
N PRO A 326 -0.54 -12.82 -25.97
CA PRO A 326 -0.40 -14.27 -26.11
C PRO A 326 -1.27 -15.04 -25.10
N ALA A 327 -1.73 -16.22 -25.50
CA ALA A 327 -2.39 -17.14 -24.60
C ALA A 327 -1.41 -17.60 -23.52
N ALA A 328 -1.88 -17.63 -22.28
CA ALA A 328 -1.12 -18.14 -21.15
C ALA A 328 -1.36 -19.65 -20.95
N PRO A 329 -0.35 -20.39 -20.48
CA PRO A 329 -0.59 -21.74 -20.00
C PRO A 329 -1.38 -21.68 -18.71
N ASP A 330 -2.25 -22.60 -18.49
CA ASP A 330 -2.99 -22.90 -17.27
C ASP A 330 -3.19 -21.69 -16.31
N THR A 331 -4.23 -20.91 -16.56
CA THR A 331 -4.66 -19.80 -15.70
C THR A 331 -5.51 -20.25 -14.52
N GLY A 332 -5.61 -21.57 -14.29
CA GLY A 332 -6.34 -22.16 -13.18
C GLY A 332 -5.81 -21.66 -11.84
N THR A 333 -6.73 -21.51 -10.90
CA THR A 333 -6.41 -21.10 -9.53
C THR A 333 -6.60 -22.25 -8.56
N GLN A 334 -5.79 -22.24 -7.51
CA GLN A 334 -5.93 -23.12 -6.36
C GLN A 334 -6.12 -22.30 -5.09
N PRO A 335 -6.94 -22.77 -4.14
CA PRO A 335 -7.08 -22.08 -2.87
C PRO A 335 -5.75 -22.11 -2.13
N GLY A 336 -5.47 -21.04 -1.38
CA GLY A 336 -4.35 -21.00 -0.46
C GLY A 336 -4.51 -22.00 0.68
N ALA A 337 -3.43 -22.32 1.38
CA ALA A 337 -3.47 -23.17 2.56
C ALA A 337 -4.35 -22.58 3.69
N VAL A 338 -4.56 -21.29 3.65
CA VAL A 338 -5.43 -20.55 4.58
C VAL A 338 -6.69 -20.12 3.82
N PRO A 339 -7.89 -20.58 4.20
CA PRO A 339 -9.12 -20.18 3.54
C PRO A 339 -9.40 -18.68 3.79
N PRO A 340 -10.07 -17.99 2.86
CA PRO A 340 -10.42 -16.59 3.06
C PRO A 340 -11.32 -16.43 4.29
N PRO A 341 -11.00 -15.48 5.21
CA PRO A 341 -11.84 -15.18 6.37
C PRO A 341 -13.13 -14.49 5.95
N GLN A 342 -14.13 -14.55 6.81
CA GLN A 342 -15.31 -13.70 6.65
C GLN A 342 -14.96 -12.26 7.06
N PRO A 343 -15.57 -11.25 6.43
CA PRO A 343 -15.42 -9.87 6.85
C PRO A 343 -15.85 -9.67 8.31
N ASP A 344 -15.07 -8.89 9.05
CA ASP A 344 -15.51 -8.40 10.37
C ASP A 344 -16.57 -7.32 10.17
N THR A 345 -17.84 -7.69 10.33
CA THR A 345 -18.96 -6.77 10.14
C THR A 345 -19.00 -5.64 11.16
N THR A 346 -18.21 -5.72 12.24
CA THR A 346 -18.07 -4.66 13.24
C THR A 346 -16.99 -3.63 12.86
N ALA A 347 -16.21 -3.89 11.79
CA ALA A 347 -15.09 -3.05 11.41
C ALA A 347 -15.49 -1.59 11.13
N ALA A 348 -16.61 -1.37 10.43
CA ALA A 348 -17.10 -0.01 10.14
C ALA A 348 -17.36 0.78 11.42
N ALA A 349 -18.08 0.19 12.39
CA ALA A 349 -18.38 0.82 13.67
C ALA A 349 -17.09 1.04 14.50
N ALA A 350 -16.17 0.07 14.51
CA ALA A 350 -14.92 0.17 15.23
C ALA A 350 -14.02 1.30 14.68
N LEU A 351 -13.91 1.42 13.37
CA LEU A 351 -13.16 2.50 12.71
C LEU A 351 -13.78 3.87 13.01
N GLN A 352 -15.10 3.99 12.94
CA GLN A 352 -15.79 5.23 13.25
C GLN A 352 -15.62 5.62 14.74
N GLN A 353 -15.75 4.66 15.65
CA GLN A 353 -15.54 4.89 17.09
C GLN A 353 -14.11 5.35 17.37
N GLN A 354 -13.11 4.73 16.72
CA GLN A 354 -11.71 5.13 16.87
C GLN A 354 -11.47 6.57 16.41
N GLN A 355 -12.05 6.97 15.29
CA GLN A 355 -11.95 8.35 14.82
C GLN A 355 -12.54 9.34 15.82
N GLN A 356 -13.75 9.06 16.33
CA GLN A 356 -14.40 9.91 17.34
C GLN A 356 -13.58 10.02 18.64
N GLN A 357 -12.99 8.91 19.10
CA GLN A 357 -12.11 8.92 20.28
C GLN A 357 -10.84 9.74 20.05
N ALA A 358 -10.26 9.65 18.85
CA ALA A 358 -9.10 10.44 18.47
C ALA A 358 -9.45 11.95 18.46
N ASP A 359 -10.59 12.34 17.87
CA ASP A 359 -11.05 13.73 17.84
C ASP A 359 -11.27 14.29 19.26
N GLN A 360 -11.86 13.49 20.15
CA GLN A 360 -12.06 13.86 21.55
C GLN A 360 -10.72 14.05 22.26
N THR A 361 -9.77 13.12 22.08
CA THR A 361 -8.44 13.19 22.70
C THR A 361 -7.68 14.43 22.24
N GLU A 362 -7.69 14.73 20.94
CA GLU A 362 -7.04 15.92 20.39
C GLU A 362 -7.70 17.23 20.90
N SER A 363 -9.02 17.24 21.01
CA SER A 363 -9.76 18.38 21.54
C SER A 363 -9.41 18.64 23.02
N GLN A 364 -9.27 17.58 23.82
CA GLN A 364 -8.85 17.68 25.21
C GLN A 364 -7.42 18.23 25.33
N VAL A 365 -6.47 17.69 24.55
CA VAL A 365 -5.09 18.17 24.54
C VAL A 365 -5.00 19.64 24.13
N LYS A 366 -5.77 20.07 23.14
CA LYS A 366 -5.84 21.48 22.72
C LYS A 366 -6.41 22.37 23.81
N GLN A 367 -7.45 21.93 24.54
CA GLN A 367 -8.04 22.68 25.66
C GLN A 367 -7.07 22.78 26.84
N GLU A 368 -6.37 21.70 27.17
CA GLU A 368 -5.35 21.70 28.22
C GLU A 368 -4.18 22.65 27.88
N ALA A 369 -3.71 22.59 26.62
CA ALA A 369 -2.65 23.48 26.13
C ALA A 369 -3.06 24.95 26.09
N ALA A 370 -4.35 25.26 25.86
CA ALA A 370 -4.91 26.62 25.85
C ALA A 370 -5.23 27.15 27.24
N SER A 371 -5.32 26.30 28.26
CA SER A 371 -5.55 26.72 29.65
C SER A 371 -4.27 27.35 30.20
N PRO A 372 -4.22 28.65 30.56
CA PRO A 372 -3.06 29.26 31.17
C PRO A 372 -2.78 28.53 32.48
N GLY A 373 -1.58 27.99 32.60
CA GLY A 373 -1.15 27.13 33.70
C GLY A 373 -1.54 27.72 35.03
N GLY A 374 -2.35 26.98 35.81
CA GLY A 374 -2.55 27.24 37.21
C GLY A 374 -1.22 27.08 37.93
N GLY A 375 -0.52 28.21 38.08
CA GLY A 375 0.66 28.28 38.91
C GLY A 375 0.28 27.88 40.33
N THR A 376 0.77 26.77 40.80
CA THR A 376 0.85 26.44 42.22
C THR A 376 1.79 27.44 42.87
N GLN A 377 1.24 28.30 43.80
CA GLN A 377 1.99 29.05 44.80
C GLN A 377 2.65 28.05 45.76
#